data_51a793c4dfb5d61dd640004303d5b258
#
_entry.id   51a793c4dfb5d61dd640004303d5b258
#
_cell.length_a   1.000
_cell.length_b   1.000
_cell.length_c   1.000
_cell.angle_alpha   90.00
_cell.angle_beta   90.00
_cell.angle_gamma   90.00
#
_symmetry.space_group_name_H-M   'P 1'
#
loop_
_entity.id
_entity.type
_entity.pdbx_description
1 polymer ?
#
loop_
_entity_poly.entity_id
_entity_poly.type
_entity_poly.pdbx_seq_one_letter_code
_entity_poly.pdbx_strand_id
1 'polypeptide(L)'
;LFDAEYFEPAGRGILRSRAIQSGRRCMRKTGGKEEYHNMDKQKALDIALGNIEKQFGKGAIMRLGQAIKLQIDSIPTGSIALDLALGVGGVPRGRITEIYGTESSGKTTIALQIIAEAQRAGGVCAFVDAEHALDPDYAAALGVDVDNLYVSQPSTGEEALEIMDYLVRSSAIDVVVLDSVAALVPKAEIEGDMGDSHVGLQARLMSQAMRKLSGNIARANCVAI
;
A
#
# COMPACT_ATOMS: atom_id res chain seq x y z
N LEU A 1 -26.48 -5.39 -8.75
CA LEU A 1 -26.63 -6.36 -9.85
C LEU A 1 -25.30 -6.34 -10.62
N PHE A 2 -24.40 -7.23 -10.25
CA PHE A 2 -23.18 -7.49 -10.99
C PHE A 2 -23.40 -8.78 -11.76
N ASP A 3 -23.41 -8.69 -13.08
CA ASP A 3 -23.34 -9.85 -13.97
C ASP A 3 -21.91 -10.41 -13.91
N ALA A 4 -21.81 -11.63 -13.40
CA ALA A 4 -20.59 -12.42 -13.45
C ALA A 4 -20.56 -13.13 -14.81
N GLU A 5 -19.76 -12.62 -15.74
CA GLU A 5 -19.41 -13.37 -16.95
C GLU A 5 -18.42 -14.49 -16.59
N TYR A 6 -18.87 -15.71 -16.84
CA TYR A 6 -18.13 -16.95 -16.69
C TYR A 6 -16.93 -16.99 -17.65
N PHE A 7 -15.76 -17.17 -17.12
CA PHE A 7 -14.57 -17.54 -17.89
C PHE A 7 -14.52 -19.06 -18.01
N GLU A 8 -14.85 -19.60 -19.17
CA GLU A 8 -14.64 -21.03 -19.50
C GLU A 8 -13.15 -21.29 -19.83
N PRO A 9 -12.55 -22.36 -19.29
CA PRO A 9 -11.19 -22.74 -19.70
C PRO A 9 -11.24 -23.50 -21.01
N ALA A 10 -10.60 -22.94 -22.03
CA ALA A 10 -10.45 -23.54 -23.36
C ALA A 10 -9.77 -24.91 -23.31
N GLY A 11 -10.37 -25.82 -24.08
CA GLY A 11 -10.05 -27.23 -24.14
C GLY A 11 -8.62 -27.57 -24.60
N ARG A 12 -8.16 -28.73 -24.11
CA ARG A 12 -6.93 -29.41 -24.50
C ARG A 12 -7.03 -29.92 -25.94
N GLY A 13 -6.35 -29.25 -26.85
CA GLY A 13 -6.11 -29.77 -28.19
C GLY A 13 -4.89 -30.68 -28.19
N ILE A 14 -5.11 -32.00 -28.35
CA ILE A 14 -4.07 -32.99 -28.58
C ILE A 14 -3.68 -32.91 -30.05
N LEU A 15 -2.54 -32.32 -30.36
CA LEU A 15 -1.89 -32.44 -31.67
C LEU A 15 -0.83 -33.52 -31.61
N ARG A 16 -1.20 -34.68 -32.18
CA ARG A 16 -0.24 -35.74 -32.58
C ARG A 16 0.53 -35.23 -33.81
N SER A 17 1.79 -34.92 -33.67
CA SER A 17 2.68 -34.74 -34.83
C SER A 17 3.41 -36.06 -35.14
N ARG A 18 3.26 -36.46 -36.37
CA ARG A 18 3.95 -37.59 -36.98
C ARG A 18 5.44 -37.35 -37.03
N ALA A 19 6.19 -38.32 -36.59
CA ALA A 19 7.61 -38.44 -36.83
C ALA A 19 7.91 -38.59 -38.30
N ILE A 20 8.76 -37.75 -38.85
CA ILE A 20 9.49 -38.01 -40.08
C ILE A 20 10.94 -38.16 -39.69
N GLN A 21 11.45 -39.40 -39.74
CA GLN A 21 12.85 -39.73 -39.72
C GLN A 21 13.47 -39.38 -41.08
N SER A 22 14.47 -38.53 -41.11
CA SER A 22 15.57 -38.68 -42.05
C SER A 22 16.78 -37.90 -41.56
N GLY A 23 17.82 -38.61 -41.36
CA GLY A 23 19.13 -38.37 -40.93
C GLY A 23 19.89 -37.23 -41.56
N ARG A 24 20.72 -36.65 -40.78
CA ARG A 24 22.20 -36.59 -40.91
C ARG A 24 22.76 -35.69 -39.83
N ARG A 25 23.64 -36.28 -39.12
CA ARG A 25 24.56 -35.77 -38.12
C ARG A 25 25.22 -34.46 -38.58
N CYS A 26 24.95 -33.37 -37.87
CA CYS A 26 25.88 -32.24 -37.82
C CYS A 26 26.08 -31.86 -36.35
N MET A 27 27.15 -32.37 -35.77
CA MET A 27 27.62 -31.92 -34.46
C MET A 27 28.08 -30.48 -34.60
N ARG A 28 27.31 -29.52 -34.15
CA ARG A 28 27.80 -28.18 -33.81
C ARG A 28 28.06 -28.12 -32.32
N LYS A 29 29.37 -28.14 -31.99
CA LYS A 29 29.87 -27.79 -30.66
C LYS A 29 29.60 -26.29 -30.44
N THR A 30 28.48 -25.92 -29.80
CA THR A 30 28.18 -24.54 -29.38
C THR A 30 27.92 -24.43 -27.87
N GLY A 31 28.03 -25.51 -27.10
CA GLY A 31 27.77 -25.50 -25.66
C GLY A 31 28.82 -24.77 -24.81
N GLY A 32 30.07 -24.67 -25.28
CA GLY A 32 31.13 -24.14 -24.43
C GLY A 32 31.17 -22.62 -24.25
N LYS A 33 30.75 -21.86 -25.27
CA LYS A 33 30.79 -20.38 -25.18
C LYS A 33 29.66 -19.78 -24.36
N GLU A 34 28.48 -20.37 -24.37
CA GLU A 34 27.35 -19.91 -23.55
C GLU A 34 27.52 -20.23 -22.07
N GLU A 35 28.08 -21.37 -21.71
CA GLU A 35 28.41 -21.73 -20.33
C GLU A 35 29.50 -20.82 -19.73
N TYR A 36 30.57 -20.53 -20.47
CA TYR A 36 31.61 -19.60 -20.00
C TYR A 36 31.05 -18.18 -19.82
N HIS A 37 30.22 -17.70 -20.72
CA HIS A 37 29.62 -16.39 -20.62
C HIS A 37 28.65 -16.26 -19.43
N ASN A 38 27.91 -17.30 -19.08
CA ASN A 38 27.05 -17.36 -17.91
C ASN A 38 27.85 -17.43 -16.60
N MET A 39 28.96 -18.16 -16.56
CA MET A 39 29.86 -18.22 -15.40
C MET A 39 30.51 -16.87 -15.10
N ASP A 40 30.90 -16.12 -16.13
CA ASP A 40 31.51 -14.80 -15.94
C ASP A 40 30.45 -13.76 -15.46
N LYS A 41 29.24 -13.85 -15.95
CA LYS A 41 28.09 -13.01 -15.44
C LYS A 41 27.77 -13.31 -13.99
N GLN A 42 27.75 -14.58 -13.60
CA GLN A 42 27.44 -14.97 -12.22
C GLN A 42 28.52 -14.46 -11.25
N LYS A 43 29.80 -14.61 -11.60
CA LYS A 43 30.91 -14.09 -10.80
C LYS A 43 30.85 -12.57 -10.67
N ALA A 44 30.57 -11.85 -11.75
CA ALA A 44 30.41 -10.40 -11.73
C ALA A 44 29.23 -9.98 -10.84
N LEU A 45 28.12 -10.71 -10.89
CA LEU A 45 26.97 -10.48 -10.02
C LEU A 45 27.29 -10.73 -8.54
N ASP A 46 27.99 -11.83 -8.23
CA ASP A 46 28.37 -12.17 -6.86
C ASP A 46 29.30 -11.10 -6.25
N ILE A 47 30.23 -10.56 -7.05
CA ILE A 47 31.11 -9.45 -6.64
C ILE A 47 30.26 -8.19 -6.38
N ALA A 48 29.31 -7.87 -7.26
CA ALA A 48 28.43 -6.71 -7.09
C ALA A 48 27.56 -6.85 -5.83
N LEU A 49 26.99 -8.03 -5.60
CA LEU A 49 26.21 -8.33 -4.39
C LEU A 49 27.05 -8.16 -3.11
N GLY A 50 28.29 -8.69 -3.12
CA GLY A 50 29.21 -8.53 -1.99
C GLY A 50 29.60 -7.06 -1.71
N ASN A 51 29.71 -6.24 -2.75
CA ASN A 51 29.98 -4.81 -2.59
C ASN A 51 28.76 -4.06 -2.04
N ILE A 52 27.55 -4.41 -2.51
CA ILE A 52 26.30 -3.83 -1.99
C ILE A 52 26.14 -4.17 -0.51
N GLU A 53 26.35 -5.42 -0.10
CA GLU A 53 26.26 -5.82 1.30
C GLU A 53 27.30 -5.13 2.19
N LYS A 54 28.52 -4.88 1.68
CA LYS A 54 29.54 -4.13 2.42
C LYS A 54 29.20 -2.66 2.58
N GLN A 55 28.60 -2.04 1.57
CA GLN A 55 28.30 -0.62 1.56
C GLN A 55 26.99 -0.28 2.26
N PHE A 56 25.95 -1.11 2.11
CA PHE A 56 24.59 -0.84 2.58
C PHE A 56 24.11 -1.78 3.71
N GLY A 57 24.93 -2.74 4.09
CA GLY A 57 24.62 -3.72 5.14
C GLY A 57 24.02 -5.02 4.61
N LYS A 58 24.02 -6.05 5.48
CA LYS A 58 23.44 -7.35 5.18
C LYS A 58 21.94 -7.23 4.96
N GLY A 59 21.40 -7.80 3.89
CA GLY A 59 20.00 -7.76 3.55
C GLY A 59 19.59 -6.56 2.69
N ALA A 60 20.53 -5.67 2.30
CA ALA A 60 20.27 -4.58 1.37
C ALA A 60 19.77 -5.07 0.00
N ILE A 61 20.14 -6.30 -0.37
CA ILE A 61 19.65 -6.98 -1.57
C ILE A 61 19.43 -8.47 -1.25
N MET A 62 18.33 -9.04 -1.73
CA MET A 62 18.02 -10.44 -1.56
C MET A 62 17.26 -10.99 -2.77
N ARG A 63 17.33 -12.29 -3.01
CA ARG A 63 16.50 -12.93 -4.02
C ARG A 63 15.08 -13.08 -3.49
N LEU A 64 14.07 -12.69 -4.28
CA LEU A 64 12.66 -12.74 -3.88
C LEU A 64 12.23 -14.13 -3.37
N GLY A 65 12.73 -15.21 -3.96
CA GLY A 65 12.44 -16.59 -3.52
C GLY A 65 13.14 -17.00 -2.23
N GLN A 66 14.15 -16.25 -1.77
CA GLN A 66 14.84 -16.43 -0.48
C GLN A 66 14.33 -15.42 0.57
N ALA A 67 13.56 -14.41 0.13
CA ALA A 67 12.85 -13.58 1.08
C ALA A 67 11.99 -14.52 1.94
N ILE A 68 12.29 -14.55 3.23
CA ILE A 68 11.39 -15.09 4.26
C ILE A 68 10.01 -14.59 3.85
N LYS A 69 8.98 -15.47 3.80
CA LYS A 69 7.60 -15.03 3.64
C LYS A 69 7.41 -13.90 4.62
N LEU A 70 7.49 -12.67 4.14
CA LEU A 70 7.21 -11.49 4.95
C LEU A 70 5.78 -11.68 5.40
N GLN A 71 5.61 -12.16 6.62
CA GLN A 71 4.31 -12.18 7.27
C GLN A 71 3.97 -10.71 7.44
N ILE A 72 3.08 -10.22 6.57
CA ILE A 72 2.62 -8.84 6.62
C ILE A 72 1.59 -8.80 7.73
N ASP A 73 1.90 -8.07 8.78
CA ASP A 73 0.93 -7.80 9.83
C ASP A 73 -0.18 -6.93 9.24
N SER A 74 -1.42 -7.21 9.60
CA SER A 74 -2.59 -6.49 9.10
C SER A 74 -3.57 -6.21 10.24
N ILE A 75 -4.43 -5.23 10.02
CA ILE A 75 -5.56 -4.92 10.90
C ILE A 75 -6.83 -5.34 10.15
N PRO A 76 -7.69 -6.18 10.75
CA PRO A 76 -8.94 -6.58 10.12
C PRO A 76 -9.82 -5.38 9.77
N THR A 77 -10.61 -5.51 8.72
CA THR A 77 -11.55 -4.44 8.31
C THR A 77 -12.90 -4.53 9.03
N GLY A 78 -13.12 -5.60 9.82
CA GLY A 78 -14.42 -5.91 10.39
C GLY A 78 -15.34 -6.68 9.43
N SER A 79 -14.92 -6.86 8.18
CA SER A 79 -15.64 -7.64 7.17
C SER A 79 -14.79 -8.84 6.71
N ILE A 80 -15.22 -10.05 7.08
CA ILE A 80 -14.51 -11.30 6.70
C ILE A 80 -14.36 -11.41 5.17
N ALA A 81 -15.36 -11.01 4.41
CA ALA A 81 -15.32 -11.07 2.96
C ALA A 81 -14.24 -10.13 2.39
N LEU A 82 -14.12 -8.92 2.94
CA LEU A 82 -13.10 -7.95 2.52
C LEU A 82 -11.71 -8.41 2.94
N ASP A 83 -11.54 -8.91 4.15
CA ASP A 83 -10.27 -9.42 4.68
C ASP A 83 -9.73 -10.59 3.83
N LEU A 84 -10.62 -11.50 3.40
CA LEU A 84 -10.29 -12.59 2.47
C LEU A 84 -9.91 -12.06 1.08
N ALA A 85 -10.63 -11.06 0.57
CA ALA A 85 -10.36 -10.47 -0.74
C ALA A 85 -9.02 -9.72 -0.78
N LEU A 86 -8.62 -9.07 0.32
CA LEU A 86 -7.31 -8.42 0.47
C LEU A 86 -6.15 -9.42 0.53
N GLY A 87 -6.41 -10.68 0.87
CA GLY A 87 -5.43 -11.77 0.83
C GLY A 87 -4.43 -11.78 1.98
N VAL A 88 -4.36 -10.74 2.81
CA VAL A 88 -3.50 -10.63 3.99
C VAL A 88 -4.28 -10.57 5.30
N GLY A 89 -5.59 -10.72 5.24
CA GLY A 89 -6.47 -10.75 6.40
C GLY A 89 -6.82 -9.38 6.97
N GLY A 90 -6.76 -8.34 6.16
CA GLY A 90 -7.08 -6.97 6.54
C GLY A 90 -6.24 -5.92 5.82
N VAL A 91 -6.20 -4.70 6.35
CA VAL A 91 -5.34 -3.62 5.85
C VAL A 91 -3.89 -3.83 6.32
N PRO A 92 -2.91 -3.78 5.40
CA PRO A 92 -1.52 -4.08 5.76
C PRO A 92 -0.89 -2.96 6.59
N ARG A 93 -0.18 -3.31 7.67
CA ARG A 93 0.64 -2.39 8.45
C ARG A 93 1.85 -1.90 7.65
N GLY A 94 2.31 -0.71 7.96
CA GLY A 94 3.45 -0.08 7.28
C GLY A 94 3.16 0.36 5.85
N ARG A 95 1.88 0.52 5.49
CA ARG A 95 1.43 0.91 4.16
C ARG A 95 0.36 2.00 4.23
N ILE A 96 0.21 2.71 3.10
CA ILE A 96 -0.92 3.61 2.86
C ILE A 96 -1.96 2.82 2.09
N THR A 97 -3.19 2.84 2.59
CA THR A 97 -4.36 2.23 1.93
C THR A 97 -5.30 3.34 1.51
N GLU A 98 -5.59 3.44 0.23
CA GLU A 98 -6.58 4.37 -0.29
C GLU A 98 -7.94 3.67 -0.41
N ILE A 99 -8.97 4.29 0.18
CA ILE A 99 -10.37 3.88 0.03
C ILE A 99 -11.06 4.96 -0.79
N TYR A 100 -11.51 4.62 -2.00
CA TYR A 100 -12.16 5.56 -2.89
C TYR A 100 -13.53 5.05 -3.35
N GLY A 101 -14.39 5.96 -3.75
CA GLY A 101 -15.75 5.66 -4.21
C GLY A 101 -16.63 6.92 -4.21
N THR A 102 -17.84 6.76 -4.69
CA THR A 102 -18.85 7.84 -4.71
C THR A 102 -19.24 8.27 -3.29
N GLU A 103 -19.85 9.43 -3.16
CA GLU A 103 -20.42 9.86 -1.89
C GLU A 103 -21.39 8.80 -1.35
N SER A 104 -21.47 8.72 -0.02
CA SER A 104 -22.34 7.75 0.68
C SER A 104 -22.07 6.26 0.34
N SER A 105 -20.91 5.93 -0.21
CA SER A 105 -20.53 4.53 -0.53
C SER A 105 -19.99 3.73 0.66
N GLY A 106 -19.87 4.34 1.85
CA GLY A 106 -19.39 3.70 3.06
C GLY A 106 -17.89 3.79 3.29
N LYS A 107 -17.17 4.72 2.64
CA LYS A 107 -15.73 4.94 2.85
C LYS A 107 -15.38 5.18 4.32
N THR A 108 -16.00 6.19 4.93
CA THR A 108 -15.82 6.53 6.34
C THR A 108 -16.27 5.38 7.25
N THR A 109 -17.34 4.66 6.90
CA THR A 109 -17.81 3.48 7.64
C THR A 109 -16.73 2.40 7.73
N ILE A 110 -16.07 2.07 6.62
CA ILE A 110 -14.99 1.07 6.61
C ILE A 110 -13.79 1.58 7.41
N ALA A 111 -13.42 2.86 7.27
CA ALA A 111 -12.32 3.45 8.03
C ALA A 111 -12.57 3.38 9.55
N LEU A 112 -13.79 3.71 10.00
CA LEU A 112 -14.18 3.61 11.40
C LEU A 112 -14.22 2.16 11.90
N GLN A 113 -14.67 1.21 11.08
CA GLN A 113 -14.60 -0.21 11.45
C GLN A 113 -13.17 -0.69 11.63
N ILE A 114 -12.23 -0.28 10.77
CA ILE A 114 -10.79 -0.60 10.93
C ILE A 114 -10.25 -0.01 12.22
N ILE A 115 -10.63 1.23 12.58
CA ILE A 115 -10.30 1.85 13.87
C ILE A 115 -10.82 0.99 15.02
N ALA A 116 -12.10 0.59 14.99
CA ALA A 116 -12.70 -0.24 16.02
C ALA A 116 -11.97 -1.57 16.20
N GLU A 117 -11.59 -2.23 15.09
CA GLU A 117 -10.80 -3.48 15.16
C GLU A 117 -9.40 -3.24 15.73
N ALA A 118 -8.74 -2.14 15.36
CA ALA A 118 -7.44 -1.78 15.91
C ALA A 118 -7.52 -1.52 17.42
N GLN A 119 -8.51 -0.75 17.88
CA GLN A 119 -8.73 -0.46 19.30
C GLN A 119 -9.07 -1.72 20.10
N ARG A 120 -9.87 -2.65 19.55
CA ARG A 120 -10.12 -3.97 20.18
C ARG A 120 -8.85 -4.79 20.38
N ALA A 121 -7.88 -4.62 19.52
CA ALA A 121 -6.56 -5.23 19.66
C ALA A 121 -5.61 -4.46 20.59
N GLY A 122 -6.08 -3.37 21.24
CA GLY A 122 -5.30 -2.51 22.12
C GLY A 122 -4.47 -1.45 21.40
N GLY A 123 -4.73 -1.22 20.10
CA GLY A 123 -4.04 -0.22 19.28
C GLY A 123 -4.53 1.20 19.52
N VAL A 124 -3.65 2.16 19.30
CA VAL A 124 -3.92 3.60 19.41
C VAL A 124 -4.24 4.15 18.03
N CYS A 125 -5.35 4.89 17.92
CA CYS A 125 -5.87 5.36 16.65
C CYS A 125 -6.06 6.88 16.62
N ALA A 126 -5.87 7.46 15.44
CA ALA A 126 -6.13 8.87 15.20
C ALA A 126 -6.96 9.06 13.91
N PHE A 127 -7.80 10.08 13.92
CA PHE A 127 -8.66 10.48 12.82
C PHE A 127 -8.44 11.96 12.50
N VAL A 128 -7.96 12.23 11.29
CA VAL A 128 -7.79 13.60 10.77
C VAL A 128 -8.99 13.89 9.89
N ASP A 129 -9.95 14.63 10.45
CA ASP A 129 -11.24 14.97 9.86
C ASP A 129 -11.13 16.28 9.08
N ALA A 130 -10.75 16.21 7.82
CA ALA A 130 -10.67 17.39 6.94
C ALA A 130 -12.04 17.82 6.39
N GLU A 131 -13.05 16.96 6.48
CA GLU A 131 -14.42 17.28 6.07
C GLU A 131 -15.24 17.91 7.22
N HIS A 132 -14.75 17.85 8.46
CA HIS A 132 -15.48 18.28 9.68
C HIS A 132 -16.84 17.59 9.82
N ALA A 133 -16.93 16.32 9.43
CA ALA A 133 -18.18 15.56 9.32
C ALA A 133 -18.20 14.28 10.17
N LEU A 134 -17.20 14.05 11.02
CA LEU A 134 -17.17 12.91 11.93
C LEU A 134 -18.29 12.98 12.94
N ASP A 135 -19.17 11.99 12.92
CA ASP A 135 -20.25 11.82 13.89
C ASP A 135 -19.80 10.84 15.00
N PRO A 136 -19.62 11.29 16.25
CA PRO A 136 -19.20 10.44 17.35
C PRO A 136 -20.22 9.35 17.70
N ASP A 137 -21.52 9.62 17.59
CA ASP A 137 -22.58 8.64 17.90
C ASP A 137 -22.55 7.51 16.86
N TYR A 138 -22.35 7.86 15.58
CA TYR A 138 -22.19 6.88 14.53
C TYR A 138 -20.91 6.07 14.69
N ALA A 139 -19.80 6.70 15.03
CA ALA A 139 -18.54 6.00 15.31
C ALA A 139 -18.68 5.00 16.46
N ALA A 140 -19.33 5.43 17.57
CA ALA A 140 -19.63 4.56 18.71
C ALA A 140 -20.52 3.37 18.32
N ALA A 141 -21.53 3.60 17.47
CA ALA A 141 -22.41 2.54 16.98
C ALA A 141 -21.68 1.49 16.13
N LEU A 142 -20.59 1.88 15.46
CA LEU A 142 -19.70 0.96 14.73
C LEU A 142 -18.69 0.24 15.65
N GLY A 143 -18.66 0.59 16.93
CA GLY A 143 -17.80 -0.05 17.92
C GLY A 143 -16.48 0.67 18.17
N VAL A 144 -16.34 1.91 17.72
CA VAL A 144 -15.19 2.77 18.05
C VAL A 144 -15.28 3.20 19.50
N ASP A 145 -14.19 3.09 20.23
CA ASP A 145 -14.02 3.73 21.53
C ASP A 145 -13.70 5.21 21.31
N VAL A 146 -14.74 6.03 21.35
CA VAL A 146 -14.65 7.46 21.04
C VAL A 146 -13.88 8.25 22.10
N ASP A 147 -13.86 7.79 23.33
CA ASP A 147 -13.12 8.42 24.44
C ASP A 147 -11.60 8.26 24.26
N ASN A 148 -11.16 7.25 23.54
CA ASN A 148 -9.76 6.95 23.25
C ASN A 148 -9.36 7.15 21.79
N LEU A 149 -10.19 7.80 20.98
CA LEU A 149 -9.85 8.17 19.61
C LEU A 149 -9.31 9.61 19.58
N TYR A 150 -8.08 9.78 19.08
CA TYR A 150 -7.54 11.11 18.82
C TYR A 150 -8.14 11.71 17.55
N VAL A 151 -8.77 12.86 17.65
CA VAL A 151 -9.40 13.55 16.50
C VAL A 151 -8.72 14.90 16.28
N SER A 152 -8.44 15.24 15.04
CA SER A 152 -7.95 16.55 14.62
C SER A 152 -8.79 17.04 13.46
N GLN A 153 -9.14 18.34 13.47
CA GLN A 153 -9.91 19.02 12.44
C GLN A 153 -9.11 20.21 11.88
N PRO A 154 -8.14 19.92 10.98
CA PRO A 154 -7.25 20.94 10.44
C PRO A 154 -7.97 21.89 9.49
N SER A 155 -7.49 23.13 9.41
CA SER A 155 -8.04 24.16 8.53
C SER A 155 -7.42 24.17 7.13
N THR A 156 -6.25 23.57 6.96
CA THR A 156 -5.52 23.53 5.67
C THR A 156 -4.98 22.12 5.37
N GLY A 157 -4.74 21.84 4.09
CA GLY A 157 -4.16 20.57 3.67
C GLY A 157 -2.74 20.35 4.21
N GLU A 158 -1.96 21.42 4.30
CA GLU A 158 -0.61 21.36 4.89
C GLU A 158 -0.67 20.98 6.36
N GLU A 159 -1.56 21.59 7.14
CA GLU A 159 -1.77 21.29 8.56
C GLU A 159 -2.19 19.85 8.78
N ALA A 160 -3.17 19.36 8.00
CA ALA A 160 -3.61 17.97 8.05
C ALA A 160 -2.47 16.97 7.87
N LEU A 161 -1.66 17.19 6.83
CA LEU A 161 -0.55 16.31 6.48
C LEU A 161 0.63 16.41 7.45
N GLU A 162 0.87 17.59 8.05
CA GLU A 162 1.88 17.75 9.11
C GLU A 162 1.45 17.05 10.40
N ILE A 163 0.20 17.18 10.82
CA ILE A 163 -0.35 16.48 11.98
C ILE A 163 -0.20 14.97 11.78
N MET A 164 -0.57 14.48 10.61
CA MET A 164 -0.42 13.07 10.25
C MET A 164 1.07 12.62 10.32
N ASP A 165 2.00 13.43 9.79
CA ASP A 165 3.44 13.13 9.85
C ASP A 165 3.96 13.07 11.29
N TYR A 166 3.54 14.01 12.17
CA TYR A 166 3.92 14.01 13.58
C TYR A 166 3.39 12.76 14.30
N LEU A 167 2.12 12.40 14.09
CA LEU A 167 1.51 11.21 14.68
C LEU A 167 2.23 9.94 14.27
N VAL A 168 2.48 9.75 12.97
CA VAL A 168 3.20 8.59 12.43
C VAL A 168 4.63 8.51 12.96
N ARG A 169 5.35 9.64 12.99
CA ARG A 169 6.76 9.68 13.48
C ARG A 169 6.89 9.39 14.96
N SER A 170 5.85 9.60 15.75
CA SER A 170 5.86 9.21 17.16
C SER A 170 6.01 7.72 17.36
N SER A 171 5.67 6.91 16.34
CA SER A 171 5.59 5.44 16.40
C SER A 171 4.67 4.91 17.50
N ALA A 172 3.77 5.76 18.03
CA ALA A 172 2.80 5.41 19.06
C ALA A 172 1.40 5.13 18.48
N ILE A 173 1.19 5.42 17.18
CA ILE A 173 -0.10 5.27 16.50
C ILE A 173 -0.10 4.00 15.66
N ASP A 174 -1.12 3.18 15.82
CA ASP A 174 -1.34 1.96 15.04
C ASP A 174 -2.13 2.23 13.75
N VAL A 175 -3.12 3.13 13.83
CA VAL A 175 -3.95 3.54 12.68
C VAL A 175 -4.07 5.05 12.66
N VAL A 176 -3.84 5.66 11.50
CA VAL A 176 -4.18 7.05 11.23
C VAL A 176 -5.05 7.13 9.99
N VAL A 177 -6.19 7.78 10.11
CA VAL A 177 -7.14 8.02 9.01
C VAL A 177 -7.11 9.49 8.63
N LEU A 178 -7.14 9.79 7.33
CA LEU A 178 -7.35 11.11 6.76
C LEU A 178 -8.64 11.08 5.93
N ASP A 179 -9.68 11.72 6.38
CA ASP A 179 -10.97 11.81 5.68
C ASP A 179 -11.32 13.28 5.39
N SER A 180 -11.27 13.74 4.16
CA SER A 180 -10.78 13.06 2.99
C SER A 180 -9.74 13.92 2.24
N VAL A 181 -8.96 13.29 1.33
CA VAL A 181 -8.02 14.01 0.46
C VAL A 181 -8.73 15.08 -0.38
N ALA A 182 -9.99 14.86 -0.77
CA ALA A 182 -10.78 15.80 -1.56
C ALA A 182 -11.03 17.11 -0.83
N ALA A 183 -11.12 17.07 0.50
CA ALA A 183 -11.36 18.24 1.36
C ALA A 183 -10.07 19.01 1.71
N LEU A 184 -8.90 18.50 1.34
CA LEU A 184 -7.62 19.19 1.60
C LEU A 184 -7.46 20.41 0.71
N VAL A 185 -7.68 21.59 1.25
CA VAL A 185 -7.44 22.85 0.55
C VAL A 185 -6.03 23.35 0.89
N PRO A 186 -5.16 23.58 -0.11
CA PRO A 186 -3.86 24.20 0.11
C PRO A 186 -3.98 25.58 0.73
N LYS A 187 -3.09 25.92 1.67
CA LYS A 187 -3.06 27.22 2.34
C LYS A 187 -3.04 28.41 1.37
N ALA A 188 -2.24 28.31 0.30
CA ALA A 188 -2.15 29.33 -0.73
C ALA A 188 -3.47 29.56 -1.48
N GLU A 189 -4.36 28.56 -1.54
CA GLU A 189 -5.68 28.68 -2.13
C GLU A 189 -6.65 29.38 -1.18
N ILE A 190 -6.51 29.15 0.12
CA ILE A 190 -7.33 29.81 1.15
C ILE A 190 -6.95 31.30 1.27
N GLU A 191 -5.67 31.63 1.16
CA GLU A 191 -5.15 33.00 1.28
C GLU A 191 -5.25 33.80 -0.03
N GLY A 192 -5.55 33.15 -1.16
CA GLY A 192 -5.70 33.79 -2.48
C GLY A 192 -7.06 34.49 -2.66
N ASP A 193 -7.12 35.35 -3.68
CA ASP A 193 -8.36 36.03 -4.04
C ASP A 193 -9.29 35.11 -4.84
N MET A 194 -10.62 35.38 -4.71
CA MET A 194 -11.63 34.67 -5.50
C MET A 194 -11.39 34.88 -7.01
N GLY A 195 -11.06 33.77 -7.71
CA GLY A 195 -10.77 33.78 -9.14
C GLY A 195 -9.29 33.55 -9.49
N ASP A 196 -8.41 33.51 -8.50
CA ASP A 196 -7.01 33.12 -8.72
C ASP A 196 -6.91 31.67 -9.23
N SER A 197 -5.97 31.45 -10.16
CA SER A 197 -5.76 30.12 -10.71
C SER A 197 -4.73 29.34 -9.89
N HIS A 198 -5.22 28.38 -9.10
CA HIS A 198 -4.37 27.51 -8.26
C HIS A 198 -4.22 26.09 -8.83
N VAL A 199 -4.02 25.98 -10.14
CA VAL A 199 -3.98 24.70 -10.86
C VAL A 199 -2.93 23.74 -10.27
N GLY A 200 -3.40 22.58 -9.79
CA GLY A 200 -2.56 21.47 -9.36
C GLY A 200 -1.84 21.63 -8.02
N LEU A 201 -2.15 22.64 -7.20
CA LEU A 201 -1.55 22.81 -5.87
C LEU A 201 -1.83 21.61 -4.97
N GLN A 202 -3.08 21.16 -4.90
CA GLN A 202 -3.46 19.99 -4.11
C GLN A 202 -2.70 18.72 -4.55
N ALA A 203 -2.62 18.46 -5.86
CA ALA A 203 -1.90 17.30 -6.38
C ALA A 203 -0.40 17.36 -6.06
N ARG A 204 0.21 18.55 -6.09
CA ARG A 204 1.61 18.77 -5.71
C ARG A 204 1.82 18.52 -4.23
N LEU A 205 0.93 19.05 -3.37
CA LEU A 205 0.95 18.85 -1.93
C LEU A 205 0.86 17.36 -1.60
N MET A 206 -0.10 16.63 -2.17
CA MET A 206 -0.26 15.20 -1.99
C MET A 206 0.95 14.41 -2.47
N SER A 207 1.50 14.73 -3.64
CA SER A 207 2.70 14.06 -4.15
C SER A 207 3.91 14.23 -3.23
N GLN A 208 4.06 15.40 -2.62
CA GLN A 208 5.12 15.68 -1.65
C GLN A 208 4.89 14.90 -0.35
N ALA A 209 3.65 14.93 0.16
CA ALA A 209 3.26 14.22 1.37
C ALA A 209 3.47 12.71 1.24
N MET A 210 3.02 12.10 0.13
CA MET A 210 3.17 10.65 -0.09
C MET A 210 4.63 10.22 -0.08
N ARG A 211 5.54 11.00 -0.69
CA ARG A 211 6.98 10.70 -0.64
C ARG A 211 7.56 10.75 0.77
N LYS A 212 7.08 11.68 1.61
CA LYS A 212 7.55 11.85 2.99
C LYS A 212 6.94 10.81 3.93
N LEU A 213 5.63 10.64 3.85
CA LEU A 213 4.86 9.77 4.74
C LEU A 213 5.12 8.29 4.52
N SER A 214 5.26 7.83 3.27
CA SER A 214 5.43 6.40 2.97
C SER A 214 6.61 5.76 3.70
N GLY A 215 7.75 6.46 3.76
CA GLY A 215 8.91 5.99 4.51
C GLY A 215 8.73 6.00 6.03
N ASN A 216 8.00 6.98 6.56
CA ASN A 216 7.71 7.09 7.98
C ASN A 216 6.69 6.03 8.43
N ILE A 217 5.63 5.83 7.65
CA ILE A 217 4.60 4.81 7.87
C ILE A 217 5.21 3.40 7.88
N ALA A 218 6.09 3.10 6.91
CA ALA A 218 6.78 1.82 6.85
C ALA A 218 7.65 1.56 8.09
N ARG A 219 8.35 2.58 8.59
CA ARG A 219 9.20 2.47 9.80
C ARG A 219 8.41 2.36 11.08
N ALA A 220 7.31 3.11 11.18
CA ALA A 220 6.42 3.08 12.34
C ALA A 220 5.55 1.81 12.40
N ASN A 221 5.48 1.03 11.32
CA ASN A 221 4.60 -0.13 11.16
C ASN A 221 3.12 0.21 11.43
N CYS A 222 2.72 1.44 11.09
CA CYS A 222 1.37 1.95 11.29
C CYS A 222 0.55 1.75 10.00
N VAL A 223 -0.77 1.65 10.13
CA VAL A 223 -1.72 1.69 9.01
C VAL A 223 -2.10 3.15 8.77
N ALA A 224 -1.97 3.63 7.52
CA ALA A 224 -2.49 4.92 7.10
C ALA A 224 -3.60 4.71 6.06
N ILE A 225 -4.75 5.35 6.25
CA ILE A 225 -5.92 5.29 5.38
C ILE A 225 -6.24 6.70 4.88
#